data_ec2042fffd8f7ec5bea7eb4242885a93
#
_entry.id   ec2042fffd8f7ec5bea7eb4242885a93
#
_cell.length_a   1.000
_cell.length_b   1.000
_cell.length_c   1.000
_cell.angle_alpha   90.00
_cell.angle_beta   90.00
_cell.angle_gamma   90.00
#
_symmetry.space_group_name_H-M   'P 1'
#
loop_
_entity.id
_entity.type
_entity.pdbx_description
1 polymer ?
#
loop_
_entity_poly.entity_id
_entity_poly.type
_entity_poly.pdbx_seq_one_letter_code
_entity_poly.pdbx_strand_id
1 'polypeptide(L)'
;MSDLLLELFSEEIPARMQAQAAADLKKLVTDALVERGLLYEGAASFATPRRLALHIAGLPDRQPDTREEKKGPRVGAPEAAVQGFLKSAGLASLDQAKIEADPKGKGEFYVAVSERQGLPTIDVLAQILPGVIRAFPWPKSMRWGRASQRSDSLRWVRPLHSIIATFGPETEEPRVVPFEVDGIVAGDVTYGHRFMAPDEIRVRRFDDYVPALERAKVVLDPARRRDIILHDAKDLAFAQGLELVEDEALLAEVAGLVEWPVVLMGSFDEAFLDIPAEVIRATIRANQKCFVLRKPGADRLANRFLLVSNIVASDGGQAIAAGNGRVVRARLSDALYFWQTDRKPLPDAALYVEAAKPLALDLTKPLDQRMGKLAHLDVVFHEKLGTQGARVARIRTLAADLAPKVGADVALAQRAASLAKADLMTEVVGEFPETQGLMGRRYAQLQGEDAAVCTAIEDHYKP
;
A
#
# COMPACT_ATOMS: atom_id res chain seq x y z
N MET A 1 9.88 -12.79 31.39
CA MET A 1 9.89 -12.88 29.94
C MET A 1 10.51 -11.63 29.37
N SER A 2 11.10 -11.70 28.21
CA SER A 2 11.85 -10.60 27.60
C SER A 2 11.16 -10.10 26.35
N ASP A 3 11.38 -8.82 26.04
CA ASP A 3 10.79 -8.18 24.86
C ASP A 3 11.86 -7.80 23.86
N LEU A 4 11.52 -7.87 22.58
CA LEU A 4 12.33 -7.37 21.46
C LEU A 4 11.73 -6.08 20.94
N LEU A 5 12.54 -5.02 20.83
CA LEU A 5 12.28 -3.87 19.99
C LEU A 5 13.22 -3.90 18.79
N LEU A 6 12.66 -3.90 17.57
CA LEU A 6 13.41 -3.78 16.32
C LEU A 6 12.90 -2.56 15.57
N GLU A 7 13.79 -1.65 15.17
CA GLU A 7 13.48 -0.56 14.23
C GLU A 7 14.44 -0.62 13.04
N LEU A 8 13.91 -0.44 11.85
CA LEU A 8 14.65 -0.26 10.60
C LEU A 8 14.37 1.16 10.09
N PHE A 9 15.30 2.07 10.32
CA PHE A 9 15.16 3.50 10.00
C PHE A 9 15.79 3.80 8.64
N SER A 10 15.01 4.39 7.73
CA SER A 10 15.40 4.61 6.33
C SER A 10 14.99 5.99 5.81
N GLU A 11 15.29 6.27 4.54
CA GLU A 11 14.58 7.32 3.81
C GLU A 11 13.13 6.91 3.52
N GLU A 12 12.33 7.84 2.93
CA GLU A 12 10.88 7.72 2.87
C GLU A 12 10.39 6.46 2.12
N ILE A 13 9.76 5.58 2.87
CA ILE A 13 9.05 4.40 2.38
C ILE A 13 7.75 4.85 1.70
N PRO A 14 7.50 4.51 0.43
CA PRO A 14 6.24 4.89 -0.23
C PRO A 14 5.01 4.45 0.56
N ALA A 15 4.05 5.36 0.76
CA ALA A 15 2.87 5.13 1.60
C ALA A 15 2.16 3.79 1.28
N ARG A 16 1.98 3.49 -0.02
CA ARG A 16 1.33 2.25 -0.49
C ARG A 16 2.07 0.96 -0.11
N MET A 17 3.36 1.03 0.28
CA MET A 17 4.15 -0.14 0.65
C MET A 17 4.21 -0.36 2.16
N GLN A 18 3.88 0.65 2.97
CA GLN A 18 4.11 0.64 4.42
C GLN A 18 3.32 -0.45 5.14
N ALA A 19 2.03 -0.58 4.87
CA ALA A 19 1.18 -1.57 5.52
C ALA A 19 1.65 -3.00 5.25
N GLN A 20 1.95 -3.33 3.98
CA GLN A 20 2.47 -4.64 3.61
C GLN A 20 3.85 -4.87 4.22
N ALA A 21 4.74 -3.88 4.18
CA ALA A 21 6.08 -4.00 4.76
C ALA A 21 6.05 -4.22 6.28
N ALA A 22 5.14 -3.56 7.01
CA ALA A 22 4.96 -3.80 8.44
C ALA A 22 4.47 -5.25 8.71
N ALA A 23 3.52 -5.73 7.91
CA ALA A 23 3.03 -7.11 7.99
C ALA A 23 4.11 -8.13 7.65
N ASP A 24 4.89 -7.89 6.60
CA ASP A 24 6.01 -8.75 6.18
C ASP A 24 7.10 -8.81 7.24
N LEU A 25 7.50 -7.66 7.83
CA LEU A 25 8.47 -7.63 8.92
C LEU A 25 8.02 -8.49 10.09
N LYS A 26 6.77 -8.28 10.54
CA LYS A 26 6.18 -9.08 11.61
C LYS A 26 6.23 -10.57 11.26
N LYS A 27 5.73 -10.96 10.10
CA LYS A 27 5.66 -12.36 9.66
C LYS A 27 7.05 -13.00 9.59
N LEU A 28 7.99 -12.37 8.92
CA LEU A 28 9.34 -12.94 8.71
C LEU A 28 10.08 -13.15 10.03
N VAL A 29 10.01 -12.19 10.96
CA VAL A 29 10.69 -12.33 12.26
C VAL A 29 10.00 -13.37 13.12
N THR A 30 8.66 -13.37 13.19
CA THR A 30 7.92 -14.35 14.00
C THR A 30 8.05 -15.77 13.46
N ASP A 31 8.01 -15.96 12.14
CA ASP A 31 8.23 -17.28 11.53
C ASP A 31 9.66 -17.79 11.85
N ALA A 32 10.69 -16.93 11.71
CA ALA A 32 12.06 -17.30 12.03
C ALA A 32 12.27 -17.64 13.51
N LEU A 33 11.58 -16.98 14.43
CA LEU A 33 11.60 -17.30 15.86
C LEU A 33 10.95 -18.67 16.13
N VAL A 34 9.77 -18.92 15.56
CA VAL A 34 9.05 -20.20 15.72
C VAL A 34 9.85 -21.36 15.13
N GLU A 35 10.51 -21.19 13.98
CA GLU A 35 11.40 -22.19 13.38
C GLU A 35 12.59 -22.53 14.29
N ARG A 36 12.99 -21.60 15.17
CA ARG A 36 14.03 -21.80 16.18
C ARG A 36 13.47 -22.27 17.52
N GLY A 37 12.18 -22.59 17.62
CA GLY A 37 11.52 -23.04 18.85
C GLY A 37 11.31 -21.94 19.89
N LEU A 38 11.40 -20.66 19.51
CA LEU A 38 11.11 -19.52 20.36
C LEU A 38 9.66 -19.08 20.17
N LEU A 39 8.84 -19.35 21.18
CA LEU A 39 7.44 -18.89 21.21
C LEU A 39 7.38 -17.52 21.89
N TYR A 40 6.38 -16.72 21.52
CA TYR A 40 6.19 -15.37 22.02
C TYR A 40 4.70 -15.14 22.40
N GLU A 41 4.43 -14.15 23.25
CA GLU A 41 3.05 -13.84 23.68
C GLU A 41 2.33 -12.90 22.72
N GLY A 42 3.04 -11.92 22.15
CA GLY A 42 2.45 -10.96 21.26
C GLY A 42 3.45 -10.34 20.30
N ALA A 43 2.98 -9.88 19.13
CA ALA A 43 3.78 -9.15 18.18
C ALA A 43 2.97 -8.02 17.53
N ALA A 44 3.53 -6.80 17.53
CA ALA A 44 2.96 -5.62 16.91
C ALA A 44 3.97 -4.95 15.98
N SER A 45 3.54 -4.60 14.77
CA SER A 45 4.38 -3.93 13.79
C SER A 45 3.80 -2.58 13.38
N PHE A 46 4.67 -1.62 13.13
CA PHE A 46 4.33 -0.24 12.83
C PHE A 46 5.14 0.25 11.64
N ALA A 47 4.58 1.21 10.91
CA ALA A 47 5.28 1.90 9.85
C ALA A 47 5.05 3.41 9.91
N THR A 48 6.12 4.17 9.70
CA THR A 48 6.05 5.59 9.36
C THR A 48 6.67 5.81 7.97
N PRO A 49 6.62 7.01 7.38
CA PRO A 49 7.40 7.29 6.18
C PRO A 49 8.86 6.84 6.25
N ARG A 50 9.49 6.90 7.43
CA ARG A 50 10.95 6.68 7.55
C ARG A 50 11.35 5.46 8.36
N ARG A 51 10.41 4.66 8.87
CA ARG A 51 10.76 3.50 9.69
C ARG A 51 9.77 2.37 9.59
N LEU A 52 10.28 1.16 9.75
CA LEU A 52 9.50 -0.01 10.13
C LEU A 52 9.90 -0.37 11.56
N ALA A 53 8.94 -0.56 12.45
CA ALA A 53 9.18 -0.98 13.81
C ALA A 53 8.40 -2.26 14.14
N LEU A 54 9.01 -3.11 14.94
CA LEU A 54 8.42 -4.36 15.43
C LEU A 54 8.69 -4.48 16.93
N HIS A 55 7.64 -4.73 17.68
CA HIS A 55 7.69 -5.12 19.08
C HIS A 55 7.22 -6.57 19.21
N ILE A 56 8.00 -7.40 19.88
CA ILE A 56 7.63 -8.78 20.23
C ILE A 56 7.74 -8.91 21.74
N ALA A 57 6.60 -9.22 22.36
CA ALA A 57 6.50 -9.39 23.80
C ALA A 57 6.56 -10.87 24.20
N GLY A 58 7.10 -11.13 25.38
CA GLY A 58 7.00 -12.43 26.03
C GLY A 58 7.90 -13.50 25.42
N LEU A 59 9.06 -13.15 24.91
CA LEU A 59 10.07 -14.12 24.47
C LEU A 59 10.78 -14.77 25.66
N PRO A 60 11.09 -16.08 25.62
CA PRO A 60 11.96 -16.73 26.60
C PRO A 60 13.40 -16.26 26.47
N ASP A 61 14.19 -16.31 27.54
CA ASP A 61 15.58 -15.85 27.54
C ASP A 61 16.52 -16.79 26.80
N ARG A 62 16.12 -18.03 26.56
CA ARG A 62 16.83 -19.02 25.76
C ARG A 62 15.89 -20.01 25.09
N GLN A 63 16.40 -20.67 24.05
CA GLN A 63 15.70 -21.78 23.42
C GLN A 63 15.55 -22.96 24.40
N PRO A 64 14.50 -23.77 24.26
CA PRO A 64 14.40 -25.02 24.96
C PRO A 64 15.54 -25.97 24.55
N ASP A 65 16.03 -26.76 25.49
CA ASP A 65 16.96 -27.84 25.18
C ASP A 65 16.27 -28.85 24.25
N THR A 66 16.97 -29.28 23.21
CA THR A 66 16.47 -30.29 22.29
C THR A 66 17.11 -31.62 22.57
N ARG A 67 16.27 -32.65 22.68
CA ARG A 67 16.69 -34.03 22.79
C ARG A 67 16.17 -34.79 21.58
N GLU A 68 17.09 -35.18 20.72
CA GLU A 68 16.80 -36.00 19.55
C GLU A 68 17.22 -37.46 19.82
N GLU A 69 16.30 -38.38 19.64
CA GLU A 69 16.53 -39.78 19.72
C GLU A 69 16.57 -40.39 18.31
N LYS A 70 17.72 -40.89 17.88
CA LYS A 70 17.88 -41.52 16.60
C LYS A 70 17.99 -43.03 16.76
N LYS A 71 16.99 -43.76 16.30
CA LYS A 71 16.98 -45.21 16.31
C LYS A 71 18.02 -45.76 15.33
N GLY A 72 18.86 -46.63 15.82
CA GLY A 72 19.92 -47.30 15.08
C GLY A 72 19.58 -48.76 14.71
N PRO A 73 20.60 -49.51 14.30
CA PRO A 73 20.46 -50.93 14.00
C PRO A 73 20.23 -51.76 15.26
N ARG A 74 19.83 -53.00 15.08
CA ARG A 74 19.66 -53.99 16.18
C ARG A 74 21.03 -54.31 16.80
N VAL A 75 20.98 -54.68 18.06
CA VAL A 75 22.18 -55.22 18.73
C VAL A 75 22.58 -56.51 18.00
N GLY A 76 23.87 -56.61 17.61
CA GLY A 76 24.39 -57.70 16.79
C GLY A 76 24.22 -57.54 15.27
N ALA A 77 23.82 -56.36 14.80
CA ALA A 77 23.75 -56.06 13.38
C ALA A 77 25.13 -56.04 12.70
N PRO A 78 25.26 -56.21 11.39
CA PRO A 78 26.53 -56.15 10.67
C PRO A 78 27.28 -54.85 10.90
N GLU A 79 28.61 -54.94 10.94
CA GLU A 79 29.48 -53.81 11.22
C GLU A 79 29.24 -52.61 10.31
N ALA A 80 28.96 -52.82 9.05
CA ALA A 80 28.62 -51.77 8.07
C ALA A 80 27.37 -50.96 8.47
N ALA A 81 26.35 -51.60 9.07
CA ALA A 81 25.15 -50.91 9.56
C ALA A 81 25.42 -50.12 10.83
N VAL A 82 26.32 -50.65 11.70
CA VAL A 82 26.75 -49.96 12.91
C VAL A 82 27.58 -48.72 12.56
N GLN A 83 28.54 -48.84 11.65
CA GLN A 83 29.36 -47.71 11.19
C GLN A 83 28.49 -46.61 10.50
N GLY A 84 27.52 -47.02 9.68
CA GLY A 84 26.55 -46.11 9.10
C GLY A 84 25.74 -45.34 10.14
N PHE A 85 25.30 -46.02 11.20
CA PHE A 85 24.60 -45.41 12.33
C PHE A 85 25.50 -44.43 13.09
N LEU A 86 26.70 -44.83 13.51
CA LEU A 86 27.63 -43.97 14.24
C LEU A 86 27.92 -42.68 13.44
N LYS A 87 28.25 -42.83 12.16
CA LYS A 87 28.48 -41.66 11.28
C LYS A 87 27.25 -40.75 11.17
N SER A 88 26.06 -41.31 11.02
CA SER A 88 24.84 -40.57 10.88
C SER A 88 24.30 -39.95 12.16
N ALA A 89 24.70 -40.50 13.32
CA ALA A 89 24.37 -40.02 14.66
C ALA A 89 25.46 -39.12 15.26
N GLY A 90 26.63 -39.00 14.60
CA GLY A 90 27.75 -38.19 15.10
C GLY A 90 28.42 -38.81 16.34
N LEU A 91 28.30 -40.14 16.52
CA LEU A 91 28.87 -40.83 17.66
C LEU A 91 30.27 -41.38 17.31
N ALA A 92 31.18 -41.32 18.26
CA ALA A 92 32.54 -41.86 18.08
C ALA A 92 32.58 -43.38 18.29
N SER A 93 31.72 -43.92 19.18
CA SER A 93 31.64 -45.35 19.50
C SER A 93 30.22 -45.77 19.90
N LEU A 94 29.94 -47.08 19.89
CA LEU A 94 28.64 -47.64 20.36
C LEU A 94 28.38 -47.43 21.84
N ASP A 95 29.43 -47.23 22.67
CA ASP A 95 29.29 -47.01 24.10
C ASP A 95 28.57 -45.71 24.42
N GLN A 96 28.48 -44.82 23.44
CA GLN A 96 27.72 -43.55 23.52
C GLN A 96 26.24 -43.74 23.17
N ALA A 97 25.86 -44.91 22.62
CA ALA A 97 24.48 -45.21 22.30
C ALA A 97 23.80 -45.96 23.46
N LYS A 98 22.53 -45.63 23.72
CA LYS A 98 21.70 -46.43 24.64
C LYS A 98 21.15 -47.66 23.92
N ILE A 99 20.96 -48.76 24.67
CA ILE A 99 20.26 -49.93 24.16
C ILE A 99 18.83 -49.91 24.66
N GLU A 100 17.87 -50.00 23.77
CA GLU A 100 16.44 -50.02 24.08
C GLU A 100 15.77 -51.26 23.50
N ALA A 101 14.87 -51.89 24.27
CA ALA A 101 14.06 -52.99 23.81
C ALA A 101 12.98 -52.51 22.84
N ASP A 102 12.74 -53.28 21.76
CA ASP A 102 11.65 -53.00 20.83
C ASP A 102 10.29 -53.25 21.53
N PRO A 103 9.40 -52.23 21.61
CA PRO A 103 8.07 -52.38 22.21
C PRO A 103 7.24 -53.52 21.60
N LYS A 104 7.60 -53.96 20.41
CA LYS A 104 6.95 -55.10 19.65
C LYS A 104 7.66 -56.43 19.86
N GLY A 105 8.57 -56.54 20.82
CA GLY A 105 9.29 -57.80 21.17
C GLY A 105 10.26 -58.32 20.11
N LYS A 106 10.72 -57.42 19.19
CA LYS A 106 11.61 -57.79 18.09
C LYS A 106 13.10 -57.70 18.39
N GLY A 107 13.50 -57.67 19.69
CA GLY A 107 14.89 -57.59 20.14
C GLY A 107 15.29 -56.18 20.59
N GLU A 108 16.57 -55.97 20.81
CA GLU A 108 17.13 -54.69 21.24
C GLU A 108 17.79 -53.94 20.09
N PHE A 109 17.79 -52.62 20.14
CA PHE A 109 18.37 -51.75 19.15
C PHE A 109 19.15 -50.61 19.80
N TYR A 110 20.13 -50.06 19.09
CA TYR A 110 20.89 -48.90 19.55
C TYR A 110 20.08 -47.63 19.34
N VAL A 111 20.12 -46.69 20.31
CA VAL A 111 19.52 -45.38 20.24
C VAL A 111 20.59 -44.33 20.56
N ALA A 112 20.82 -43.45 19.59
CA ALA A 112 21.64 -42.28 19.84
C ALA A 112 20.76 -41.18 20.45
N VAL A 113 21.12 -40.68 21.62
CA VAL A 113 20.50 -39.54 22.25
C VAL A 113 21.45 -38.35 22.09
N SER A 114 21.01 -37.37 21.29
CA SER A 114 21.72 -36.10 21.14
C SER A 114 20.98 -35.04 21.95
N GLU A 115 21.61 -34.57 23.00
CA GLU A 115 21.12 -33.43 23.79
C GLU A 115 21.88 -32.18 23.34
N ARG A 116 21.13 -31.18 22.86
CA ARG A 116 21.68 -29.87 22.52
C ARG A 116 21.07 -28.84 23.45
N GLN A 117 21.93 -28.12 24.16
CA GLN A 117 21.49 -27.00 24.96
C GLN A 117 20.98 -25.89 24.07
N GLY A 118 19.82 -25.33 24.42
CA GLY A 118 19.28 -24.19 23.73
C GLY A 118 20.21 -22.97 23.79
N LEU A 119 20.29 -22.20 22.74
CA LEU A 119 21.05 -20.95 22.69
C LEU A 119 20.32 -19.84 23.46
N PRO A 120 21.05 -18.87 24.03
CA PRO A 120 20.42 -17.61 24.48
C PRO A 120 19.64 -16.94 23.36
N THR A 121 18.46 -16.43 23.66
CA THR A 121 17.57 -15.80 22.64
C THR A 121 18.26 -14.64 21.93
N ILE A 122 19.09 -13.86 22.64
CA ILE A 122 19.83 -12.75 22.03
C ILE A 122 20.79 -13.24 20.92
N ASP A 123 21.40 -14.42 21.09
CA ASP A 123 22.30 -15.00 20.08
C ASP A 123 21.52 -15.55 18.90
N VAL A 124 20.32 -16.09 19.14
CA VAL A 124 19.40 -16.51 18.07
C VAL A 124 18.93 -15.30 17.26
N LEU A 125 18.56 -14.21 17.91
CA LEU A 125 18.17 -12.95 17.26
C LEU A 125 19.31 -12.41 16.40
N ALA A 126 20.55 -12.41 16.91
CA ALA A 126 21.73 -12.00 16.15
C ALA A 126 21.97 -12.85 14.89
N GLN A 127 21.58 -14.12 14.90
CA GLN A 127 21.70 -15.00 13.73
C GLN A 127 20.58 -14.81 12.70
N ILE A 128 19.34 -14.59 13.13
CA ILE A 128 18.17 -14.56 12.22
C ILE A 128 17.91 -13.17 11.61
N LEU A 129 18.07 -12.08 12.40
CA LEU A 129 17.69 -10.73 11.95
C LEU A 129 18.46 -10.26 10.71
N PRO A 130 19.78 -10.49 10.56
CA PRO A 130 20.48 -10.13 9.30
C PRO A 130 19.91 -10.83 8.07
N GLY A 131 19.53 -12.10 8.19
CA GLY A 131 18.91 -12.87 7.12
C GLY A 131 17.54 -12.31 6.72
N VAL A 132 16.70 -12.00 7.70
CA VAL A 132 15.38 -11.39 7.49
C VAL A 132 15.51 -10.03 6.76
N ILE A 133 16.43 -9.17 7.22
CA ILE A 133 16.65 -7.85 6.60
C ILE A 133 17.15 -7.99 5.17
N ARG A 134 18.09 -8.89 4.88
CA ARG A 134 18.62 -9.12 3.53
C ARG A 134 17.59 -9.72 2.56
N ALA A 135 16.74 -10.62 3.06
CA ALA A 135 15.72 -11.32 2.28
C ALA A 135 14.38 -10.58 2.21
N PHE A 136 14.30 -9.33 2.67
CA PHE A 136 13.05 -8.60 2.78
C PHE A 136 12.37 -8.40 1.41
N PRO A 137 11.07 -8.76 1.25
CA PRO A 137 10.41 -8.88 -0.06
C PRO A 137 9.90 -7.54 -0.60
N TRP A 138 10.78 -6.54 -0.76
CA TRP A 138 10.40 -5.28 -1.36
C TRP A 138 9.99 -5.45 -2.83
N PRO A 139 8.79 -4.97 -3.26
CA PRO A 139 8.37 -5.02 -4.67
C PRO A 139 9.32 -4.24 -5.59
N LYS A 140 9.90 -3.16 -5.04
CA LYS A 140 10.95 -2.35 -5.68
C LYS A 140 12.00 -2.01 -4.64
N SER A 141 13.25 -2.19 -4.99
CA SER A 141 14.40 -1.93 -4.11
C SER A 141 15.52 -1.27 -4.89
N MET A 142 16.41 -0.62 -4.16
CA MET A 142 17.61 0.02 -4.69
C MET A 142 18.85 -0.40 -3.90
N ARG A 143 20.02 -0.10 -4.42
CA ARG A 143 21.31 -0.10 -3.74
C ARG A 143 21.79 1.33 -3.62
N TRP A 144 22.60 1.62 -2.62
CA TRP A 144 23.09 2.99 -2.39
C TRP A 144 24.51 3.03 -1.86
N GLY A 145 25.13 4.22 -1.89
CA GLY A 145 26.44 4.47 -1.34
C GLY A 145 27.55 3.67 -2.05
N ARG A 146 28.71 3.59 -1.41
CA ARG A 146 29.88 2.86 -1.92
C ARG A 146 29.65 1.35 -1.98
N ALA A 147 28.82 0.81 -1.07
CA ALA A 147 28.51 -0.62 -1.04
C ALA A 147 27.76 -1.09 -2.29
N SER A 148 27.10 -0.19 -3.02
CA SER A 148 26.33 -0.53 -4.25
C SER A 148 27.20 -1.14 -5.37
N GLN A 149 28.52 -0.98 -5.30
CA GLN A 149 29.46 -1.58 -6.26
C GLN A 149 29.61 -3.10 -6.07
N ARG A 150 29.26 -3.63 -4.92
CA ARG A 150 29.30 -5.07 -4.65
C ARG A 150 28.00 -5.74 -5.08
N SER A 151 28.10 -6.95 -5.59
CA SER A 151 26.94 -7.74 -6.02
C SER A 151 26.04 -8.19 -4.86
N ASP A 152 26.62 -8.36 -3.67
CA ASP A 152 26.01 -8.82 -2.43
C ASP A 152 25.51 -7.70 -1.51
N SER A 153 25.62 -6.42 -1.96
CA SER A 153 25.16 -5.28 -1.16
C SER A 153 23.67 -5.34 -0.83
N LEU A 154 23.30 -4.81 0.33
CA LEU A 154 21.92 -4.73 0.78
C LEU A 154 21.04 -4.05 -0.26
N ARG A 155 19.86 -4.62 -0.47
CA ARG A 155 18.79 -4.02 -1.28
C ARG A 155 17.64 -3.65 -0.36
N TRP A 156 17.27 -2.38 -0.37
CA TRP A 156 16.16 -1.86 0.44
C TRP A 156 15.30 -0.92 -0.40
N VAL A 157 14.06 -0.63 0.04
CA VAL A 157 13.17 0.27 -0.71
C VAL A 157 13.75 1.67 -0.87
N ARG A 158 14.42 2.16 0.15
CA ARG A 158 15.18 3.42 0.23
C ARG A 158 16.40 3.20 1.13
N PRO A 159 17.43 4.07 1.09
CA PRO A 159 18.60 3.91 1.94
C PRO A 159 18.25 3.68 3.41
N LEU A 160 18.73 2.57 3.97
CA LEU A 160 18.65 2.26 5.39
C LEU A 160 19.79 3.00 6.11
N HIS A 161 19.48 3.67 7.21
CA HIS A 161 20.44 4.50 7.95
C HIS A 161 20.88 3.89 9.27
N SER A 162 19.92 3.35 10.03
CA SER A 162 20.21 2.75 11.34
C SER A 162 19.26 1.59 11.63
N ILE A 163 19.69 0.76 12.57
CA ILE A 163 18.94 -0.38 13.08
C ILE A 163 18.94 -0.27 14.61
N ILE A 164 17.76 -0.27 15.22
CA ILE A 164 17.61 -0.56 16.64
C ILE A 164 17.29 -2.05 16.76
N ALA A 165 17.98 -2.73 17.67
CA ALA A 165 17.59 -4.06 18.10
C ALA A 165 17.96 -4.22 19.58
N THR A 166 16.98 -4.10 20.46
CA THR A 166 17.16 -4.25 21.92
C THR A 166 16.31 -5.40 22.42
N PHE A 167 16.87 -6.20 23.32
CA PHE A 167 16.24 -7.37 23.91
C PHE A 167 16.53 -7.47 25.40
N GLY A 168 15.52 -7.73 26.21
CA GLY A 168 15.67 -7.97 27.64
C GLY A 168 14.35 -7.95 28.42
N PRO A 169 14.37 -8.44 29.68
CA PRO A 169 13.20 -8.45 30.55
C PRO A 169 12.88 -7.03 31.05
N GLU A 170 11.65 -6.81 31.49
CA GLU A 170 11.22 -5.51 32.06
C GLU A 170 12.04 -5.08 33.29
N THR A 171 12.55 -6.04 34.04
CA THR A 171 13.25 -5.83 35.31
C THR A 171 14.71 -5.45 35.19
N GLU A 172 15.30 -5.59 33.98
CA GLU A 172 16.72 -5.33 33.76
C GLU A 172 16.93 -4.37 32.59
N GLU A 173 18.10 -3.76 32.49
CA GLU A 173 18.48 -2.94 31.33
C GLU A 173 18.56 -3.86 30.08
N PRO A 174 17.81 -3.60 29.00
CA PRO A 174 17.87 -4.42 27.81
C PRO A 174 19.21 -4.28 27.11
N ARG A 175 19.65 -5.37 26.49
CA ARG A 175 20.90 -5.42 25.76
C ARG A 175 20.65 -5.20 24.27
N VAL A 176 21.60 -4.56 23.61
CA VAL A 176 21.64 -4.47 22.15
C VAL A 176 21.94 -5.86 21.59
N VAL A 177 21.15 -6.32 20.62
CA VAL A 177 21.39 -7.56 19.87
C VAL A 177 22.59 -7.34 18.95
N PRO A 178 23.70 -8.10 19.09
CA PRO A 178 24.95 -7.81 18.40
C PRO A 178 24.93 -8.36 16.96
N PHE A 179 24.56 -7.53 15.98
CA PHE A 179 24.68 -7.88 14.55
C PHE A 179 24.92 -6.65 13.68
N GLU A 180 25.30 -6.92 12.45
CA GLU A 180 25.55 -5.92 11.41
C GLU A 180 24.93 -6.36 10.08
N VAL A 181 24.42 -5.40 9.32
CA VAL A 181 23.96 -5.61 7.94
C VAL A 181 24.57 -4.55 7.03
N ASP A 182 25.49 -4.97 6.18
CA ASP A 182 26.16 -4.12 5.15
C ASP A 182 26.80 -2.84 5.70
N GLY A 183 27.47 -2.93 6.86
CA GLY A 183 28.13 -1.83 7.55
C GLY A 183 27.23 -1.08 8.54
N ILE A 184 25.94 -1.42 8.62
CA ILE A 184 25.00 -0.83 9.58
C ILE A 184 24.97 -1.72 10.82
N VAL A 185 25.56 -1.26 11.91
CA VAL A 185 25.59 -1.98 13.19
C VAL A 185 24.30 -1.71 13.95
N ALA A 186 23.70 -2.77 14.51
CA ALA A 186 22.54 -2.62 15.38
C ALA A 186 22.90 -1.88 16.67
N GLY A 187 22.00 -1.02 17.13
CA GLY A 187 22.19 -0.16 18.30
C GLY A 187 20.90 0.09 19.07
N ASP A 188 20.88 1.19 19.80
CA ASP A 188 19.77 1.66 20.64
C ASP A 188 19.38 3.12 20.35
N VAL A 189 19.80 3.68 19.19
CA VAL A 189 19.59 5.07 18.82
C VAL A 189 18.66 5.18 17.63
N THR A 190 17.61 5.99 17.77
CA THR A 190 16.73 6.45 16.68
C THR A 190 16.80 7.98 16.55
N TYR A 191 15.97 8.52 15.67
CA TYR A 191 15.89 9.96 15.39
C TYR A 191 14.44 10.43 15.44
N GLY A 192 14.23 11.66 15.84
CA GLY A 192 12.93 12.30 15.80
C GLY A 192 12.52 12.77 14.40
N HIS A 193 11.54 13.65 14.37
CA HIS A 193 11.05 14.24 13.13
C HIS A 193 12.14 15.06 12.43
N ARG A 194 12.35 14.80 11.13
CA ARG A 194 13.44 15.34 10.30
C ARG A 194 13.70 16.85 10.49
N PHE A 195 12.64 17.65 10.63
CA PHE A 195 12.72 19.11 10.68
C PHE A 195 12.41 19.72 12.05
N MET A 196 11.51 19.09 12.82
CA MET A 196 11.02 19.65 14.09
C MET A 196 11.79 19.14 15.30
N ALA A 197 12.40 17.97 15.22
CA ALA A 197 13.18 17.36 16.28
C ALA A 197 14.18 16.34 15.70
N PRO A 198 15.23 16.78 14.98
CA PRO A 198 16.13 15.90 14.23
C PRO A 198 17.14 15.16 15.10
N ASP A 199 17.19 15.42 16.38
CA ASP A 199 18.21 14.91 17.30
C ASP A 199 18.11 13.41 17.51
N GLU A 200 19.23 12.83 17.93
CA GLU A 200 19.33 11.42 18.33
C GLU A 200 18.52 11.15 19.60
N ILE A 201 17.86 10.02 19.63
CA ILE A 201 17.05 9.55 20.75
C ILE A 201 17.55 8.16 21.12
N ARG A 202 18.12 8.03 22.31
CA ARG A 202 18.45 6.72 22.86
C ARG A 202 17.22 6.09 23.48
N VAL A 203 16.93 4.86 23.08
CA VAL A 203 15.77 4.11 23.55
C VAL A 203 16.19 2.73 24.04
N ARG A 204 15.43 2.20 24.97
CA ARG A 204 15.71 0.91 25.60
C ARG A 204 14.67 -0.13 25.24
N ARG A 205 13.38 0.24 25.37
CA ARG A 205 12.23 -0.65 25.20
C ARG A 205 11.14 0.02 24.38
N PHE A 206 10.15 -0.77 24.04
CA PHE A 206 8.98 -0.25 23.32
C PHE A 206 8.21 0.80 24.14
N ASP A 207 8.13 0.64 25.47
CA ASP A 207 7.40 1.54 26.35
C ASP A 207 8.03 2.93 26.51
N ASP A 208 9.34 3.05 26.38
CA ASP A 208 10.02 4.37 26.34
C ASP A 208 10.18 4.89 24.90
N TYR A 209 10.24 3.99 23.91
CA TYR A 209 10.36 4.32 22.50
C TYR A 209 9.18 5.12 21.97
N VAL A 210 7.93 4.64 22.19
CA VAL A 210 6.74 5.33 21.69
C VAL A 210 6.59 6.74 22.27
N PRO A 211 6.64 6.97 23.59
CA PRO A 211 6.58 8.32 24.15
C PRO A 211 7.75 9.22 23.75
N ALA A 212 8.95 8.65 23.54
CA ALA A 212 10.11 9.40 23.10
C ALA A 212 9.92 9.93 21.66
N LEU A 213 9.43 9.08 20.77
CA LEU A 213 9.08 9.46 19.40
C LEU A 213 7.97 10.53 19.38
N GLU A 214 6.96 10.41 20.21
CA GLU A 214 5.86 11.38 20.25
C GLU A 214 6.35 12.75 20.72
N ARG A 215 7.19 12.82 21.75
CA ARG A 215 7.87 14.08 22.16
C ARG A 215 8.72 14.65 21.02
N ALA A 216 9.32 13.78 20.22
CA ALA A 216 10.12 14.17 19.06
C ALA A 216 9.29 14.31 17.77
N LYS A 217 7.98 14.53 17.88
CA LYS A 217 7.09 14.83 16.75
C LYS A 217 6.97 13.68 15.74
N VAL A 218 6.88 12.46 16.23
CA VAL A 218 6.61 11.26 15.43
C VAL A 218 5.50 10.44 16.09
N VAL A 219 4.38 10.32 15.41
CA VAL A 219 3.29 9.41 15.77
C VAL A 219 3.57 8.07 15.08
N LEU A 220 3.99 7.07 15.86
CA LEU A 220 4.43 5.76 15.34
C LEU A 220 3.27 4.98 14.70
N ASP A 221 2.12 4.92 15.37
CA ASP A 221 0.96 4.14 14.95
C ASP A 221 0.26 4.78 13.74
N PRO A 222 0.17 4.10 12.58
CA PRO A 222 -0.53 4.59 11.41
C PRO A 222 -2.04 4.76 11.63
N ALA A 223 -2.66 3.94 12.46
CA ALA A 223 -4.08 4.10 12.79
C ALA A 223 -4.31 5.41 13.54
N ARG A 224 -3.49 5.70 14.54
CA ARG A 224 -3.56 6.95 15.29
C ARG A 224 -3.31 8.18 14.40
N ARG A 225 -2.40 8.11 13.41
CA ARG A 225 -2.22 9.21 12.44
C ARG A 225 -3.48 9.44 11.60
N ARG A 226 -4.15 8.36 11.16
CA ARG A 226 -5.43 8.46 10.44
C ARG A 226 -6.52 9.08 11.29
N ASP A 227 -6.63 8.67 12.56
CA ASP A 227 -7.63 9.20 13.49
C ASP A 227 -7.43 10.69 13.74
N ILE A 228 -6.18 11.15 13.94
CA ILE A 228 -5.83 12.57 14.08
C ILE A 228 -6.26 13.34 12.83
N ILE A 229 -5.87 12.87 11.64
CA ILE A 229 -6.21 13.54 10.37
C ILE A 229 -7.73 13.65 10.20
N LEU A 230 -8.46 12.56 10.44
CA LEU A 230 -9.90 12.52 10.26
C LEU A 230 -10.65 13.41 11.25
N HIS A 231 -10.22 13.39 12.51
CA HIS A 231 -10.79 14.23 13.57
C HIS A 231 -10.59 15.71 13.27
N ASP A 232 -9.34 16.13 13.05
CA ASP A 232 -9.00 17.51 12.76
C ASP A 232 -9.64 18.01 11.46
N ALA A 233 -9.74 17.15 10.44
CA ALA A 233 -10.41 17.47 9.18
C ALA A 233 -11.91 17.72 9.38
N LYS A 234 -12.58 16.89 10.20
CA LYS A 234 -14.01 17.07 10.52
C LYS A 234 -14.24 18.33 11.34
N ASP A 235 -13.40 18.62 12.31
CA ASP A 235 -13.51 19.81 13.15
C ASP A 235 -13.32 21.10 12.34
N LEU A 236 -12.30 21.14 11.48
CA LEU A 236 -12.08 22.28 10.58
C LEU A 236 -13.24 22.48 9.60
N ALA A 237 -13.79 21.39 9.04
CA ALA A 237 -14.95 21.45 8.17
C ALA A 237 -16.18 21.98 8.93
N PHE A 238 -16.46 21.43 10.09
CA PHE A 238 -17.58 21.83 10.94
C PHE A 238 -17.53 23.33 11.34
N ALA A 239 -16.33 23.81 11.70
CA ALA A 239 -16.12 25.23 12.02
C ALA A 239 -16.47 26.19 10.87
N GLN A 240 -16.54 25.70 9.64
CA GLN A 240 -16.95 26.46 8.45
C GLN A 240 -18.39 26.12 7.97
N GLY A 241 -19.16 25.36 8.76
CA GLY A 241 -20.47 24.88 8.35
C GLY A 241 -20.45 23.94 7.15
N LEU A 242 -19.35 23.17 7.02
CA LEU A 242 -19.12 22.23 5.93
C LEU A 242 -18.95 20.81 6.49
N GLU A 243 -18.98 19.83 5.62
CA GLU A 243 -18.63 18.45 5.95
C GLU A 243 -17.54 17.91 5.03
N LEU A 244 -16.72 17.03 5.57
CA LEU A 244 -15.66 16.33 4.83
C LEU A 244 -16.27 15.31 3.86
N VAL A 245 -15.83 15.32 2.62
CA VAL A 245 -16.08 14.20 1.70
C VAL A 245 -15.06 13.11 1.99
N GLU A 246 -15.50 12.07 2.65
CA GLU A 246 -14.62 10.98 3.09
C GLU A 246 -13.99 10.25 1.89
N ASP A 247 -12.70 9.89 2.03
CA ASP A 247 -11.92 9.14 1.07
C ASP A 247 -10.90 8.30 1.82
N GLU A 248 -11.27 7.06 2.13
CA GLU A 248 -10.45 6.14 2.90
C GLU A 248 -9.09 5.83 2.25
N ALA A 249 -9.06 5.72 0.92
CA ALA A 249 -7.83 5.46 0.20
C ALA A 249 -6.86 6.65 0.26
N LEU A 250 -7.40 7.87 0.13
CA LEU A 250 -6.62 9.09 0.31
C LEU A 250 -6.14 9.26 1.75
N LEU A 251 -6.99 8.98 2.73
CA LEU A 251 -6.65 9.04 4.15
C LEU A 251 -5.49 8.10 4.48
N ALA A 252 -5.56 6.86 3.99
CA ALA A 252 -4.48 5.88 4.18
C ALA A 252 -3.18 6.33 3.50
N GLU A 253 -3.26 6.88 2.28
CA GLU A 253 -2.10 7.41 1.55
C GLU A 253 -1.46 8.57 2.33
N VAL A 254 -2.24 9.57 2.71
CA VAL A 254 -1.74 10.78 3.39
C VAL A 254 -1.17 10.46 4.76
N ALA A 255 -1.81 9.59 5.54
CA ALA A 255 -1.26 9.12 6.83
C ALA A 255 0.10 8.42 6.67
N GLY A 256 0.36 7.82 5.51
CA GLY A 256 1.65 7.25 5.15
C GLY A 256 2.68 8.26 4.61
N LEU A 257 2.32 9.52 4.41
CA LEU A 257 3.24 10.58 3.96
C LEU A 257 3.77 11.45 5.09
N VAL A 258 3.17 11.38 6.28
CA VAL A 258 3.49 12.25 7.42
C VAL A 258 3.82 11.43 8.66
N GLU A 259 4.73 11.95 9.47
CA GLU A 259 5.03 11.43 10.82
C GLU A 259 4.30 12.22 11.91
N TRP A 260 4.01 13.51 11.63
CA TRP A 260 3.29 14.41 12.51
C TRP A 260 2.21 15.16 11.72
N PRO A 261 0.99 14.63 11.64
CA PRO A 261 -0.06 15.23 10.83
C PRO A 261 -0.54 16.57 11.40
N VAL A 262 -0.63 17.57 10.52
CA VAL A 262 -1.22 18.89 10.80
C VAL A 262 -2.18 19.19 9.67
N VAL A 263 -3.48 19.24 9.96
CA VAL A 263 -4.51 19.51 8.96
C VAL A 263 -4.67 21.01 8.78
N LEU A 264 -4.63 21.46 7.53
CA LEU A 264 -4.79 22.86 7.14
C LEU A 264 -5.90 23.00 6.11
N MET A 265 -6.57 24.16 6.11
CA MET A 265 -7.62 24.47 5.14
C MET A 265 -7.13 25.48 4.12
N GLY A 266 -7.39 25.18 2.83
CA GLY A 266 -7.20 26.08 1.71
C GLY A 266 -8.50 26.39 0.99
N SER A 267 -8.44 27.32 0.03
CA SER A 267 -9.59 27.71 -0.80
C SER A 267 -9.17 27.89 -2.25
N PHE A 268 -10.15 27.78 -3.13
CA PHE A 268 -10.03 28.07 -4.55
C PHE A 268 -11.20 28.98 -5.02
N ASP A 269 -11.08 29.53 -6.22
CA ASP A 269 -12.10 30.40 -6.79
C ASP A 269 -13.42 29.66 -7.00
N GLU A 270 -14.52 30.29 -6.62
CA GLU A 270 -15.88 29.72 -6.74
C GLU A 270 -16.26 29.41 -8.20
N ALA A 271 -15.68 30.13 -9.17
CA ALA A 271 -15.88 29.87 -10.59
C ALA A 271 -15.49 28.44 -11.03
N PHE A 272 -14.58 27.80 -10.32
CA PHE A 272 -14.21 26.39 -10.60
C PHE A 272 -15.29 25.38 -10.20
N LEU A 273 -16.31 25.78 -9.44
CA LEU A 273 -17.44 24.91 -9.12
C LEU A 273 -18.37 24.64 -10.32
N ASP A 274 -18.11 25.24 -11.49
CA ASP A 274 -18.73 24.85 -12.76
C ASP A 274 -18.20 23.51 -13.31
N ILE A 275 -17.02 23.11 -12.86
CA ILE A 275 -16.45 21.78 -13.16
C ILE A 275 -17.24 20.71 -12.39
N PRO A 276 -17.53 19.55 -13.00
CA PRO A 276 -18.13 18.44 -12.27
C PRO A 276 -17.38 18.11 -10.98
N ALA A 277 -18.12 17.83 -9.91
CA ALA A 277 -17.56 17.58 -8.58
C ALA A 277 -16.53 16.44 -8.59
N GLU A 278 -16.76 15.43 -9.40
CA GLU A 278 -15.90 14.28 -9.57
C GLU A 278 -14.54 14.67 -10.19
N VAL A 279 -14.54 15.59 -11.16
CA VAL A 279 -13.29 16.09 -11.78
C VAL A 279 -12.52 16.97 -10.80
N ILE A 280 -13.20 17.85 -10.05
CA ILE A 280 -12.58 18.64 -8.99
C ILE A 280 -11.90 17.71 -7.97
N ARG A 281 -12.63 16.68 -7.50
CA ARG A 281 -12.12 15.70 -6.55
C ARG A 281 -10.91 14.94 -7.09
N ALA A 282 -11.00 14.44 -8.33
CA ALA A 282 -9.90 13.74 -8.99
C ALA A 282 -8.66 14.63 -9.13
N THR A 283 -8.85 15.87 -9.60
CA THR A 283 -7.78 16.86 -9.78
C THR A 283 -7.04 17.16 -8.47
N ILE A 284 -7.78 17.51 -7.41
CA ILE A 284 -7.22 17.89 -6.11
C ILE A 284 -6.54 16.70 -5.43
N ARG A 285 -7.15 15.51 -5.52
CA ARG A 285 -6.59 14.27 -5.01
C ARG A 285 -5.30 13.86 -5.71
N ALA A 286 -5.31 13.82 -7.04
CA ALA A 286 -4.16 13.37 -7.83
C ALA A 286 -2.94 14.27 -7.64
N ASN A 287 -3.13 15.59 -7.69
CA ASN A 287 -2.05 16.55 -7.72
C ASN A 287 -1.53 16.98 -6.34
N GLN A 288 -2.40 17.12 -5.34
CA GLN A 288 -2.03 17.69 -4.04
C GLN A 288 -2.39 16.79 -2.85
N LYS A 289 -2.95 15.61 -3.07
CA LYS A 289 -3.36 14.71 -1.99
C LYS A 289 -4.27 15.40 -0.95
N CYS A 290 -5.15 16.29 -1.43
CA CYS A 290 -6.06 17.04 -0.57
C CYS A 290 -7.47 16.45 -0.60
N PHE A 291 -8.20 16.68 0.48
CA PHE A 291 -9.61 16.32 0.62
C PHE A 291 -10.49 17.49 0.18
N VAL A 292 -11.67 17.18 -0.35
CA VAL A 292 -12.67 18.17 -0.71
C VAL A 292 -13.77 18.25 0.35
N LEU A 293 -14.44 19.39 0.42
CA LEU A 293 -15.53 19.67 1.35
C LEU A 293 -16.83 19.93 0.59
N ARG A 294 -17.96 19.69 1.25
CA ARG A 294 -19.29 20.01 0.74
C ARG A 294 -20.17 20.68 1.81
N LYS A 295 -21.26 21.29 1.40
CA LYS A 295 -22.30 21.74 2.34
C LYS A 295 -23.06 20.52 2.87
N PRO A 296 -23.50 20.51 4.13
CA PRO A 296 -24.26 19.40 4.69
C PRO A 296 -25.51 19.09 3.86
N GLY A 297 -25.68 17.80 3.53
CA GLY A 297 -26.83 17.33 2.74
C GLY A 297 -26.86 17.75 1.27
N ALA A 298 -25.78 18.35 0.76
CA ALA A 298 -25.68 18.74 -0.65
C ALA A 298 -24.67 17.85 -1.41
N ASP A 299 -24.96 17.56 -2.67
CA ASP A 299 -24.02 16.86 -3.55
C ASP A 299 -22.95 17.82 -4.10
N ARG A 300 -23.22 19.13 -4.07
CA ARG A 300 -22.30 20.15 -4.58
C ARG A 300 -21.17 20.39 -3.61
N LEU A 301 -19.93 20.39 -4.13
CA LEU A 301 -18.74 20.73 -3.38
C LEU A 301 -18.72 22.19 -2.94
N ALA A 302 -18.00 22.47 -1.85
CA ALA A 302 -17.62 23.82 -1.47
C ALA A 302 -16.25 24.17 -2.09
N ASN A 303 -15.97 25.47 -2.23
CA ASN A 303 -14.69 25.96 -2.74
C ASN A 303 -13.59 25.96 -1.67
N ARG A 304 -13.54 24.85 -0.92
CA ARG A 304 -12.57 24.63 0.15
C ARG A 304 -11.96 23.24 0.01
N PHE A 305 -10.71 23.11 0.41
CA PHE A 305 -10.02 21.82 0.49
C PHE A 305 -9.21 21.72 1.77
N LEU A 306 -8.94 20.51 2.21
CA LEU A 306 -8.06 20.23 3.34
C LEU A 306 -6.80 19.54 2.85
N LEU A 307 -5.68 19.97 3.35
CA LEU A 307 -4.37 19.37 3.12
C LEU A 307 -3.76 18.96 4.46
N VAL A 308 -2.84 17.99 4.43
CA VAL A 308 -2.12 17.53 5.61
C VAL A 308 -0.65 17.87 5.46
N SER A 309 -0.16 18.71 6.36
CA SER A 309 1.25 19.05 6.50
C SER A 309 1.95 18.08 7.45
N ASN A 310 3.24 17.86 7.24
CA ASN A 310 4.10 17.09 8.15
C ASN A 310 4.84 17.97 9.17
N ILE A 311 4.55 19.26 9.21
CA ILE A 311 5.20 20.20 10.13
C ILE A 311 4.19 21.15 10.75
N VAL A 312 4.51 21.63 11.96
CA VAL A 312 3.86 22.79 12.59
C VAL A 312 4.61 24.03 12.12
N ALA A 313 3.99 24.81 11.24
CA ALA A 313 4.58 26.04 10.73
C ALA A 313 4.39 27.19 11.71
N SER A 314 5.39 28.10 11.80
CA SER A 314 5.39 29.24 12.71
C SER A 314 4.30 30.29 12.40
N ASP A 315 3.81 30.30 11.16
CA ASP A 315 2.73 31.18 10.67
C ASP A 315 1.34 30.54 10.77
N GLY A 316 1.20 29.43 11.51
CA GLY A 316 -0.04 28.66 11.56
C GLY A 316 -0.39 27.94 10.27
N GLY A 317 0.57 27.78 9.34
CA GLY A 317 0.40 27.07 8.07
C GLY A 317 -0.17 27.93 6.93
N GLN A 318 -0.27 29.25 7.10
CA GLN A 318 -0.81 30.14 6.07
C GLN A 318 -0.02 30.09 4.76
N ALA A 319 1.31 30.10 4.81
CA ALA A 319 2.16 29.99 3.62
C ALA A 319 2.00 28.63 2.91
N ILE A 320 1.85 27.56 3.69
CA ILE A 320 1.62 26.21 3.18
C ILE A 320 0.26 26.12 2.46
N ALA A 321 -0.81 26.61 3.09
CA ALA A 321 -2.15 26.63 2.52
C ALA A 321 -2.22 27.50 1.25
N ALA A 322 -1.60 28.69 1.27
CA ALA A 322 -1.52 29.58 0.12
C ALA A 322 -0.70 28.96 -1.04
N GLY A 323 0.41 28.29 -0.74
CA GLY A 323 1.24 27.58 -1.70
C GLY A 323 0.44 26.48 -2.41
N ASN A 324 -0.22 25.62 -1.65
CA ASN A 324 -1.10 24.58 -2.19
C ASN A 324 -2.27 25.16 -2.98
N GLY A 325 -2.88 26.27 -2.50
CA GLY A 325 -3.94 26.97 -3.20
C GLY A 325 -3.54 27.47 -4.61
N ARG A 326 -2.31 27.90 -4.79
CA ARG A 326 -1.79 28.28 -6.13
C ARG A 326 -1.72 27.09 -7.07
N VAL A 327 -1.23 25.93 -6.58
CA VAL A 327 -1.17 24.72 -7.40
C VAL A 327 -2.57 24.20 -7.72
N VAL A 328 -3.47 24.15 -6.71
CA VAL A 328 -4.87 23.77 -6.91
C VAL A 328 -5.53 24.66 -7.96
N ARG A 329 -5.33 25.98 -7.89
CA ARG A 329 -5.85 26.94 -8.89
C ARG A 329 -5.34 26.60 -10.30
N ALA A 330 -4.04 26.38 -10.48
CA ALA A 330 -3.45 26.05 -11.76
C ALA A 330 -4.08 24.79 -12.37
N ARG A 331 -4.20 23.73 -11.57
CA ARG A 331 -4.79 22.45 -12.01
C ARG A 331 -6.29 22.53 -12.27
N LEU A 332 -7.04 23.28 -11.47
CA LEU A 332 -8.45 23.51 -11.74
C LEU A 332 -8.67 24.40 -12.97
N SER A 333 -7.74 25.31 -13.29
CA SER A 333 -7.79 26.07 -14.54
C SER A 333 -7.63 25.16 -15.77
N ASP A 334 -6.72 24.20 -15.73
CA ASP A 334 -6.55 23.18 -16.77
C ASP A 334 -7.83 22.33 -16.89
N ALA A 335 -8.36 21.84 -15.76
CA ALA A 335 -9.57 21.02 -15.72
C ALA A 335 -10.80 21.79 -16.24
N LEU A 336 -10.94 23.08 -15.93
CA LEU A 336 -12.00 23.94 -16.46
C LEU A 336 -11.89 24.10 -17.97
N TYR A 337 -10.68 24.32 -18.48
CA TYR A 337 -10.41 24.40 -19.92
C TYR A 337 -10.79 23.08 -20.63
N PHE A 338 -10.40 21.93 -20.10
CA PHE A 338 -10.77 20.62 -20.66
C PHE A 338 -12.28 20.41 -20.63
N TRP A 339 -12.95 20.69 -19.50
CA TRP A 339 -14.39 20.61 -19.37
C TRP A 339 -15.12 21.48 -20.38
N GLN A 340 -14.68 22.72 -20.55
CA GLN A 340 -15.28 23.64 -21.53
C GLN A 340 -15.02 23.23 -22.99
N THR A 341 -13.85 22.68 -23.27
CA THR A 341 -13.46 22.19 -24.60
C THR A 341 -14.28 20.96 -24.98
N ASP A 342 -14.45 20.03 -24.04
CA ASP A 342 -15.20 18.79 -24.27
C ASP A 342 -16.69 19.02 -24.53
N ARG A 343 -17.25 20.14 -24.10
CA ARG A 343 -18.64 20.51 -24.35
C ARG A 343 -18.84 21.11 -25.75
N LYS A 344 -17.79 21.49 -26.45
CA LYS A 344 -17.86 22.10 -27.79
C LYS A 344 -17.89 21.01 -28.86
N PRO A 345 -18.54 21.29 -30.01
CA PRO A 345 -18.41 20.47 -31.20
C PRO A 345 -16.92 20.33 -31.64
N LEU A 346 -16.59 19.18 -32.21
CA LEU A 346 -15.31 18.99 -32.85
C LEU A 346 -15.26 19.74 -34.19
N PRO A 347 -14.15 20.46 -34.50
CA PRO A 347 -14.05 21.26 -35.73
C PRO A 347 -14.00 20.38 -36.98
N ASP A 348 -13.60 19.12 -36.84
CA ASP A 348 -13.36 18.14 -37.89
C ASP A 348 -14.45 17.04 -37.95
N ALA A 349 -15.63 17.28 -37.35
CA ALA A 349 -16.70 16.28 -37.25
C ALA A 349 -17.17 15.72 -38.61
N ALA A 350 -17.04 16.50 -39.69
CA ALA A 350 -17.34 16.04 -41.03
C ALA A 350 -16.50 14.85 -41.53
N LEU A 351 -15.30 14.67 -40.96
CA LEU A 351 -14.40 13.54 -41.28
C LEU A 351 -14.93 12.20 -40.77
N TYR A 352 -15.83 12.21 -39.80
CA TYR A 352 -16.27 11.02 -39.07
C TYR A 352 -17.59 10.43 -39.58
N VAL A 353 -18.18 10.98 -40.67
CA VAL A 353 -19.50 10.58 -41.19
C VAL A 353 -19.58 9.09 -41.51
N GLU A 354 -18.57 8.53 -42.19
CA GLU A 354 -18.56 7.10 -42.55
C GLU A 354 -18.40 6.18 -41.34
N ALA A 355 -17.56 6.56 -40.38
CA ALA A 355 -17.37 5.80 -39.14
C ALA A 355 -18.59 5.90 -38.19
N ALA A 356 -19.38 6.93 -38.29
CA ALA A 356 -20.58 7.16 -37.47
C ALA A 356 -21.79 6.29 -37.89
N LYS A 357 -21.89 5.96 -39.18
CA LYS A 357 -23.06 5.24 -39.75
C LYS A 357 -23.33 3.89 -39.07
N PRO A 358 -22.35 2.98 -38.90
CA PRO A 358 -22.58 1.67 -38.28
C PRO A 358 -23.06 1.75 -36.81
N LEU A 359 -22.74 2.85 -36.14
CA LEU A 359 -23.07 3.10 -34.73
C LEU A 359 -24.34 3.95 -34.55
N ALA A 360 -24.95 4.36 -35.65
CA ALA A 360 -26.16 5.26 -35.67
C ALA A 360 -25.93 6.53 -34.84
N LEU A 361 -24.78 7.21 -35.03
CA LEU A 361 -24.41 8.43 -34.32
C LEU A 361 -24.99 9.67 -34.97
N ASP A 362 -25.41 10.64 -34.16
CA ASP A 362 -25.87 11.97 -34.57
C ASP A 362 -24.70 12.97 -34.44
N LEU A 363 -24.00 13.23 -35.52
CA LEU A 363 -22.85 14.14 -35.54
C LEU A 363 -23.20 15.62 -35.30
N THR A 364 -24.44 15.96 -35.02
CA THR A 364 -24.77 17.29 -34.48
C THR A 364 -24.50 17.40 -32.97
N LYS A 365 -24.31 16.26 -32.31
CA LYS A 365 -24.09 16.14 -30.85
C LYS A 365 -22.61 15.94 -30.51
N PRO A 366 -22.03 16.69 -29.54
CA PRO A 366 -20.62 16.63 -29.21
C PRO A 366 -20.11 15.26 -28.79
N LEU A 367 -20.87 14.48 -27.99
CA LEU A 367 -20.43 13.16 -27.53
C LEU A 367 -20.43 12.13 -28.67
N ASP A 368 -21.43 12.23 -29.59
CA ASP A 368 -21.48 11.41 -30.79
C ASP A 368 -20.31 11.66 -31.75
N GLN A 369 -19.90 12.94 -31.90
CA GLN A 369 -18.72 13.31 -32.66
C GLN A 369 -17.46 12.64 -32.10
N ARG A 370 -17.32 12.59 -30.78
CA ARG A 370 -16.18 11.94 -30.09
C ARG A 370 -16.18 10.43 -30.31
N MET A 371 -17.36 9.79 -30.26
CA MET A 371 -17.47 8.38 -30.63
C MET A 371 -17.13 8.14 -32.11
N GLY A 372 -17.61 9.01 -33.00
CA GLY A 372 -17.28 8.98 -34.41
C GLY A 372 -15.78 9.11 -34.66
N LYS A 373 -15.12 10.02 -33.94
CA LYS A 373 -13.66 10.19 -33.95
C LYS A 373 -12.94 8.92 -33.46
N LEU A 374 -13.38 8.33 -32.33
CA LEU A 374 -12.79 7.09 -31.79
C LEU A 374 -12.87 5.94 -32.82
N ALA A 375 -14.00 5.81 -33.51
CA ALA A 375 -14.18 4.80 -34.53
C ALA A 375 -13.36 5.07 -35.79
N HIS A 376 -13.23 6.35 -36.20
CA HIS A 376 -12.46 6.79 -37.37
C HIS A 376 -10.96 6.57 -37.21
N LEU A 377 -10.42 6.78 -36.00
CA LEU A 377 -8.99 6.65 -35.72
C LEU A 377 -8.53 5.19 -35.61
N ASP A 378 -9.42 4.22 -35.78
CA ASP A 378 -9.11 2.79 -35.68
C ASP A 378 -8.28 2.40 -34.46
N VAL A 379 -8.55 3.04 -33.31
CA VAL A 379 -7.82 2.81 -32.08
C VAL A 379 -7.91 1.33 -31.69
N VAL A 380 -6.78 0.62 -31.69
CA VAL A 380 -6.71 -0.81 -31.40
C VAL A 380 -7.09 -1.07 -29.95
N PHE A 381 -8.09 -1.89 -29.73
CA PHE A 381 -8.47 -2.37 -28.40
C PHE A 381 -7.64 -3.60 -28.00
N HIS A 382 -7.52 -4.55 -28.93
CA HIS A 382 -6.76 -5.78 -28.74
C HIS A 382 -6.40 -6.37 -30.10
N GLU A 383 -5.16 -6.84 -30.25
CA GLU A 383 -4.63 -7.35 -31.52
C GLU A 383 -5.58 -8.32 -32.25
N LYS A 384 -6.16 -9.31 -31.50
CA LYS A 384 -7.08 -10.30 -32.06
C LYS A 384 -8.53 -9.87 -32.13
N LEU A 385 -8.94 -8.86 -31.36
CA LEU A 385 -10.34 -8.41 -31.26
C LEU A 385 -10.64 -7.16 -32.05
N GLY A 386 -9.60 -6.52 -32.60
CA GLY A 386 -9.70 -5.35 -33.43
C GLY A 386 -9.82 -4.03 -32.66
N THR A 387 -10.46 -3.04 -33.29
CA THR A 387 -10.52 -1.65 -32.83
C THR A 387 -11.61 -1.42 -31.78
N GLN A 388 -11.56 -0.28 -31.11
CA GLN A 388 -12.64 0.18 -30.19
C GLN A 388 -13.96 0.37 -30.93
N GLY A 389 -13.95 0.90 -32.16
CA GLY A 389 -15.15 1.02 -32.99
C GLY A 389 -15.81 -0.35 -33.28
N ALA A 390 -15.00 -1.34 -33.66
CA ALA A 390 -15.47 -2.71 -33.87
C ALA A 390 -16.02 -3.35 -32.59
N ARG A 391 -15.37 -3.07 -31.45
CA ARG A 391 -15.85 -3.51 -30.12
C ARG A 391 -17.22 -2.92 -29.78
N VAL A 392 -17.42 -1.62 -29.97
CA VAL A 392 -18.67 -0.93 -29.70
C VAL A 392 -19.79 -1.47 -30.61
N ALA A 393 -19.49 -1.73 -31.89
CA ALA A 393 -20.47 -2.32 -32.81
C ALA A 393 -20.95 -3.71 -32.31
N ARG A 394 -20.02 -4.58 -31.85
CA ARG A 394 -20.40 -5.87 -31.25
C ARG A 394 -21.24 -5.72 -29.97
N ILE A 395 -20.85 -4.80 -29.08
CA ILE A 395 -21.61 -4.52 -27.84
C ILE A 395 -23.02 -4.05 -28.19
N ARG A 396 -23.16 -3.17 -29.19
CA ARG A 396 -24.45 -2.65 -29.64
C ARG A 396 -25.38 -3.77 -30.18
N THR A 397 -24.84 -4.69 -30.97
CA THR A 397 -25.58 -5.86 -31.46
C THR A 397 -26.01 -6.75 -30.31
N LEU A 398 -25.10 -7.09 -29.41
CA LEU A 398 -25.38 -7.94 -28.26
C LEU A 398 -26.40 -7.31 -27.31
N ALA A 399 -26.33 -5.99 -27.08
CA ALA A 399 -27.29 -5.26 -26.27
C ALA A 399 -28.70 -5.33 -26.87
N ALA A 400 -28.84 -5.23 -28.20
CA ALA A 400 -30.11 -5.39 -28.89
C ALA A 400 -30.71 -6.79 -28.72
N ASP A 401 -29.86 -7.84 -28.77
CA ASP A 401 -30.30 -9.23 -28.62
C ASP A 401 -30.68 -9.58 -27.16
N LEU A 402 -30.05 -8.94 -26.20
CA LEU A 402 -30.29 -9.19 -24.78
C LEU A 402 -31.45 -8.36 -24.21
N ALA A 403 -31.64 -7.13 -24.66
CA ALA A 403 -32.64 -6.21 -24.12
C ALA A 403 -34.05 -6.81 -24.00
N PRO A 404 -34.60 -7.49 -25.03
CA PRO A 404 -35.95 -8.10 -24.92
C PRO A 404 -35.98 -9.24 -23.87
N LYS A 405 -34.89 -9.94 -23.64
CA LYS A 405 -34.80 -11.07 -22.69
C LYS A 405 -34.89 -10.62 -21.24
N VAL A 406 -34.51 -9.38 -20.97
CA VAL A 406 -34.54 -8.75 -19.63
C VAL A 406 -35.64 -7.69 -19.51
N GLY A 407 -36.51 -7.54 -20.52
CA GLY A 407 -37.59 -6.55 -20.52
C GLY A 407 -37.12 -5.10 -20.68
N ALA A 408 -35.92 -4.88 -21.23
CA ALA A 408 -35.40 -3.55 -21.49
C ALA A 408 -35.75 -3.05 -22.90
N ASP A 409 -35.79 -1.71 -23.07
CA ASP A 409 -35.98 -1.09 -24.37
C ASP A 409 -34.76 -1.28 -25.28
N VAL A 410 -34.98 -1.84 -26.47
CA VAL A 410 -33.91 -2.14 -27.43
C VAL A 410 -33.21 -0.88 -27.94
N ALA A 411 -33.99 0.18 -28.22
CA ALA A 411 -33.44 1.42 -28.78
C ALA A 411 -32.56 2.15 -27.76
N LEU A 412 -33.00 2.19 -26.49
CA LEU A 412 -32.23 2.77 -25.39
C LEU A 412 -30.96 1.95 -25.11
N ALA A 413 -31.03 0.61 -25.11
CA ALA A 413 -29.90 -0.27 -24.93
C ALA A 413 -28.84 -0.10 -26.05
N GLN A 414 -29.29 -0.01 -27.29
CA GLN A 414 -28.41 0.24 -28.45
C GLN A 414 -27.77 1.64 -28.38
N ARG A 415 -28.54 2.66 -27.96
CA ARG A 415 -28.03 4.02 -27.81
C ARG A 415 -26.96 4.11 -26.74
N ALA A 416 -27.21 3.52 -25.59
CA ALA A 416 -26.21 3.43 -24.50
C ALA A 416 -24.93 2.73 -24.97
N ALA A 417 -25.07 1.59 -25.64
CA ALA A 417 -23.94 0.86 -26.20
C ALA A 417 -23.13 1.69 -27.20
N SER A 418 -23.82 2.44 -28.10
CA SER A 418 -23.14 3.31 -29.07
C SER A 418 -22.30 4.41 -28.41
N LEU A 419 -22.71 4.94 -27.26
CA LEU A 419 -22.05 6.04 -26.58
C LEU A 419 -21.11 5.60 -25.44
N ALA A 420 -21.14 4.33 -25.04
CA ALA A 420 -20.47 3.83 -23.82
C ALA A 420 -18.97 4.10 -23.77
N LYS A 421 -18.30 4.32 -24.89
CA LYS A 421 -16.85 4.58 -25.00
C LYS A 421 -16.51 5.95 -25.58
N ALA A 422 -17.49 6.81 -25.78
CA ALA A 422 -17.29 8.10 -26.42
C ALA A 422 -16.43 9.06 -25.59
N ASP A 423 -16.49 8.94 -24.26
CA ASP A 423 -15.72 9.74 -23.31
C ASP A 423 -14.21 9.46 -23.33
N LEU A 424 -13.77 8.35 -23.90
CA LEU A 424 -12.34 8.07 -24.12
C LEU A 424 -11.66 9.11 -25.04
N MET A 425 -12.43 9.88 -25.81
CA MET A 425 -11.94 10.95 -26.70
C MET A 425 -12.14 12.34 -26.13
N THR A 426 -12.40 12.44 -24.83
CA THR A 426 -12.47 13.71 -24.11
C THR A 426 -11.17 14.06 -23.45
N GLU A 427 -10.86 15.37 -23.34
CA GLU A 427 -9.65 15.85 -22.67
C GLU A 427 -9.67 15.51 -21.17
N VAL A 428 -10.85 15.60 -20.53
CA VAL A 428 -11.01 15.26 -19.11
C VAL A 428 -10.64 13.79 -18.84
N VAL A 429 -11.14 12.85 -19.64
CA VAL A 429 -10.81 11.42 -19.45
C VAL A 429 -9.37 11.12 -19.86
N GLY A 430 -8.82 11.86 -20.81
CA GLY A 430 -7.40 11.78 -21.17
C GLY A 430 -6.48 12.10 -19.98
N GLU A 431 -6.82 13.14 -19.21
CA GLU A 431 -6.05 13.54 -18.01
C GLU A 431 -6.42 12.69 -16.77
N PHE A 432 -7.70 12.32 -16.61
CA PHE A 432 -8.23 11.56 -15.47
C PHE A 432 -8.91 10.27 -15.94
N PRO A 433 -8.15 9.22 -16.32
CA PRO A 433 -8.70 7.97 -16.85
C PRO A 433 -9.68 7.25 -15.91
N GLU A 434 -9.56 7.47 -14.60
CA GLU A 434 -10.47 6.93 -13.59
C GLU A 434 -11.90 7.50 -13.68
N THR A 435 -12.11 8.56 -14.42
CA THR A 435 -13.44 9.18 -14.63
C THR A 435 -14.20 8.59 -15.83
N GLN A 436 -13.65 7.57 -16.51
CA GLN A 436 -14.33 6.87 -17.60
C GLN A 436 -15.70 6.35 -17.17
N GLY A 437 -16.67 6.43 -18.07
CA GLY A 437 -18.08 6.08 -17.84
C GLY A 437 -18.84 7.19 -17.10
N LEU A 438 -18.32 7.66 -15.97
CA LEU A 438 -18.91 8.76 -15.22
C LEU A 438 -18.97 10.05 -16.07
N MET A 439 -17.87 10.41 -16.74
CA MET A 439 -17.83 11.57 -17.62
C MET A 439 -18.68 11.34 -18.88
N GLY A 440 -18.72 10.13 -19.39
CA GLY A 440 -19.65 9.73 -20.45
C GLY A 440 -21.10 10.04 -20.08
N ARG A 441 -21.52 9.68 -18.85
CA ARG A 441 -22.84 10.04 -18.30
C ARG A 441 -23.04 11.55 -18.25
N ARG A 442 -22.07 12.32 -17.74
CA ARG A 442 -22.18 13.78 -17.62
C ARG A 442 -22.35 14.45 -18.98
N TYR A 443 -21.58 14.06 -20.00
CA TYR A 443 -21.71 14.57 -21.34
C TYR A 443 -23.03 14.13 -22.02
N ALA A 444 -23.48 12.89 -21.80
CA ALA A 444 -24.76 12.40 -22.29
C ALA A 444 -25.92 13.18 -21.68
N GLN A 445 -25.91 13.49 -20.39
CA GLN A 445 -26.88 14.34 -19.72
C GLN A 445 -26.93 15.76 -20.35
N LEU A 446 -25.75 16.35 -20.60
CA LEU A 446 -25.67 17.69 -21.20
C LEU A 446 -26.23 17.77 -22.62
N GLN A 447 -26.11 16.70 -23.41
CA GLN A 447 -26.70 16.64 -24.75
C GLN A 447 -28.16 16.13 -24.78
N GLY A 448 -28.78 15.89 -23.61
CA GLY A 448 -30.21 15.56 -23.49
C GLY A 448 -30.55 14.10 -23.79
N GLU A 449 -29.63 13.16 -23.52
CA GLU A 449 -29.91 11.73 -23.61
C GLU A 449 -30.87 11.28 -22.50
N ASP A 450 -31.61 10.18 -22.77
CA ASP A 450 -32.49 9.55 -21.78
C ASP A 450 -31.72 9.15 -20.50
N ALA A 451 -32.39 9.26 -19.35
CA ALA A 451 -31.77 8.95 -18.05
C ALA A 451 -31.26 7.50 -17.98
N ALA A 452 -31.95 6.54 -18.58
CA ALA A 452 -31.54 5.15 -18.64
C ALA A 452 -30.26 4.99 -19.48
N VAL A 453 -30.16 5.70 -20.62
CA VAL A 453 -28.93 5.74 -21.44
C VAL A 453 -27.76 6.31 -20.66
N CYS A 454 -27.99 7.45 -19.97
CA CYS A 454 -26.94 8.08 -19.15
C CYS A 454 -26.44 7.16 -18.05
N THR A 455 -27.34 6.48 -17.33
CA THR A 455 -26.99 5.52 -16.27
C THR A 455 -26.22 4.32 -16.84
N ALA A 456 -26.70 3.75 -17.94
CA ALA A 456 -26.03 2.61 -18.58
C ALA A 456 -24.61 2.96 -19.08
N ILE A 457 -24.38 4.20 -19.54
CA ILE A 457 -23.04 4.68 -19.91
C ILE A 457 -22.10 4.68 -18.71
N GLU A 458 -22.56 5.09 -17.53
CA GLU A 458 -21.73 5.04 -16.32
C GLU A 458 -21.49 3.60 -15.86
N ASP A 459 -22.57 2.81 -15.80
CA ASP A 459 -22.56 1.51 -15.13
C ASP A 459 -21.94 0.38 -15.96
N HIS A 460 -21.65 0.59 -17.26
CA HIS A 460 -21.10 -0.46 -18.12
C HIS A 460 -19.68 -0.93 -17.72
N TYR A 461 -19.02 -0.27 -16.78
CA TYR A 461 -17.78 -0.70 -16.16
C TYR A 461 -17.99 -1.44 -14.82
N LYS A 462 -19.21 -1.42 -14.28
CA LYS A 462 -19.55 -2.10 -13.03
C LYS A 462 -19.93 -3.55 -13.31
N PRO A 463 -19.59 -4.48 -12.42
CA PRO A 463 -19.97 -5.89 -12.56
C PRO A 463 -21.46 -6.11 -12.44
#